data_0201c33977053af989b6765631a3e8e9
#
_entry.id   0201c33977053af989b6765631a3e8e9
#
_cell.length_a   1.000
_cell.length_b   1.000
_cell.length_c   1.000
_cell.angle_alpha   90.00
_cell.angle_beta   90.00
_cell.angle_gamma   90.00
#
_symmetry.space_group_name_H-M   'P 1'
#
loop_
_entity.id
_entity.type
_entity.pdbx_description
1 polymer ?
#
loop_
_entity_poly.entity_id
_entity_poly.type
_entity_poly.pdbx_seq_one_letter_code
_entity_poly.pdbx_strand_id
1 'polypeptide(L)'
;MKNCIIEKTSQNLFDFDKGYKKFVIGTDEAGRGPGAGGVFAAAVHFDKVTEGLIADLAILNDSKKLTPKKRESIFDVIKNNTINEIICIEVDEIERINILNAALKAMKLSCESVRGKIAKDNIITLVDGNKLIKDYIYPQEFVIKGDAKSASIAAASILAKVSRDRYMEILHEEYPMYNWKKNAGYLTAEHLKAIDEFGTCPYHRMSFLKKHFAKPE
;
A
#
# COMPACT_ATOMS: atom_id res chain seq x y z
N MET A 1 9.31 4.25 29.96
CA MET A 1 7.85 4.35 29.77
C MET A 1 7.40 4.44 28.30
N LYS A 2 8.04 5.20 27.41
CA LYS A 2 7.66 5.27 25.98
C LYS A 2 7.78 3.93 25.23
N ASN A 3 8.82 3.15 25.47
CA ASN A 3 9.01 1.85 24.79
C ASN A 3 7.94 0.81 25.17
N CYS A 4 7.50 0.76 26.43
CA CYS A 4 6.46 -0.18 26.88
C CYS A 4 5.06 0.08 26.25
N ILE A 5 4.76 1.34 25.88
CA ILE A 5 3.49 1.69 25.19
C ILE A 5 3.55 1.31 23.70
N ILE A 6 4.73 1.43 23.07
CA ILE A 6 4.93 1.10 21.66
C ILE A 6 4.86 -0.42 21.46
N GLU A 7 5.53 -1.21 22.31
CA GLU A 7 5.48 -2.68 22.27
C GLU A 7 4.05 -3.22 22.44
N LYS A 8 3.25 -2.63 23.35
CA LYS A 8 1.83 -2.98 23.50
C LYS A 8 1.03 -2.77 22.23
N THR A 9 1.38 -1.76 21.42
CA THR A 9 0.61 -1.44 20.19
C THR A 9 0.85 -2.48 19.10
N SER A 10 2.11 -2.86 18.81
CA SER A 10 2.41 -3.89 17.82
C SER A 10 1.90 -5.27 18.24
N GLN A 11 2.04 -5.64 19.52
CA GLN A 11 1.49 -6.89 20.05
C GLN A 11 -0.02 -7.00 19.80
N ASN A 12 -0.78 -5.93 20.03
CA ASN A 12 -2.23 -5.93 19.78
C ASN A 12 -2.58 -6.19 18.29
N LEU A 13 -1.75 -5.72 17.35
CA LEU A 13 -1.96 -5.99 15.93
C LEU A 13 -1.78 -7.49 15.60
N PHE A 14 -0.77 -8.13 16.16
CA PHE A 14 -0.56 -9.58 16.02
C PHE A 14 -1.64 -10.40 16.73
N ASP A 15 -2.10 -9.96 17.91
CA ASP A 15 -3.17 -10.61 18.64
C ASP A 15 -4.51 -10.54 17.90
N PHE A 16 -4.76 -9.45 17.19
CA PHE A 16 -5.92 -9.32 16.30
C PHE A 16 -5.90 -10.39 15.19
N ASP A 17 -4.79 -10.52 14.47
CA ASP A 17 -4.63 -11.53 13.43
C ASP A 17 -4.78 -12.96 13.99
N LYS A 18 -4.17 -13.24 15.14
CA LYS A 18 -4.27 -14.51 15.86
C LYS A 18 -5.70 -14.86 16.28
N GLY A 19 -6.53 -13.85 16.55
CA GLY A 19 -7.93 -14.01 16.92
C GLY A 19 -8.78 -14.70 15.85
N TYR A 20 -8.38 -14.64 14.58
CA TYR A 20 -9.06 -15.35 13.48
C TYR A 20 -8.89 -16.88 13.55
N LYS A 21 -7.90 -17.41 14.28
CA LYS A 21 -7.58 -18.85 14.34
C LYS A 21 -7.38 -19.46 12.93
N LYS A 22 -6.91 -18.68 12.00
CA LYS A 22 -6.62 -18.99 10.60
C LYS A 22 -5.27 -18.41 10.20
N PHE A 23 -4.73 -18.85 9.07
CA PHE A 23 -3.59 -18.18 8.45
C PHE A 23 -4.07 -16.90 7.78
N VAL A 24 -3.60 -15.75 8.26
CA VAL A 24 -4.04 -14.44 7.78
C VAL A 24 -3.14 -13.96 6.66
N ILE A 25 -3.74 -13.52 5.55
CA ILE A 25 -3.10 -12.68 4.54
C ILE A 25 -3.69 -11.29 4.72
N GLY A 26 -2.89 -10.26 5.02
CA GLY A 26 -3.33 -8.87 5.03
C GLY A 26 -2.97 -8.17 3.72
N THR A 27 -3.83 -7.30 3.20
CA THR A 27 -3.55 -6.49 2.00
C THR A 27 -4.01 -5.05 2.15
N ASP A 28 -3.22 -4.14 1.58
CA ASP A 28 -3.51 -2.70 1.51
C ASP A 28 -2.93 -2.10 0.23
N GLU A 29 -3.38 -0.90 -0.16
CA GLU A 29 -2.91 -0.19 -1.34
C GLU A 29 -2.31 1.19 -1.03
N ALA A 30 -1.46 1.66 -1.93
CA ALA A 30 -0.92 3.01 -1.94
C ALA A 30 -1.04 3.65 -3.33
N GLY A 31 -1.46 4.92 -3.38
CA GLY A 31 -1.46 5.67 -4.63
C GLY A 31 -2.82 5.81 -5.31
N ARG A 32 -3.96 5.65 -4.63
CA ARG A 32 -5.30 5.92 -5.22
C ARG A 32 -5.58 7.39 -5.47
N GLY A 33 -5.11 8.28 -4.60
CA GLY A 33 -5.41 9.72 -4.67
C GLY A 33 -4.54 10.56 -5.62
N PRO A 34 -3.26 10.24 -5.87
CA PRO A 34 -2.40 11.01 -6.77
C PRO A 34 -2.88 11.02 -8.23
N GLY A 35 -2.60 12.14 -8.94
CA GLY A 35 -2.87 12.29 -10.37
C GLY A 35 -1.72 11.81 -11.26
N ALA A 36 -0.66 11.24 -10.70
CA ALA A 36 0.46 10.67 -11.46
C ALA A 36 1.00 9.39 -10.80
N GLY A 37 1.62 8.55 -11.62
CA GLY A 37 2.24 7.27 -11.25
C GLY A 37 1.26 6.13 -11.04
N GLY A 38 1.79 4.90 -10.91
CA GLY A 38 1.04 3.69 -10.70
C GLY A 38 0.33 3.62 -9.34
N VAL A 39 -0.58 2.66 -9.19
CA VAL A 39 -1.15 2.24 -7.91
C VAL A 39 -0.48 0.94 -7.48
N PHE A 40 -0.04 0.90 -6.23
CA PHE A 40 0.65 -0.24 -5.63
C PHE A 40 -0.27 -0.92 -4.63
N ALA A 41 -0.24 -2.23 -4.57
CA ALA A 41 -0.78 -3.00 -3.47
C ALA A 41 0.23 -4.03 -3.00
N ALA A 42 0.17 -4.37 -1.73
CA ALA A 42 0.95 -5.47 -1.18
C ALA A 42 0.04 -6.46 -0.44
N ALA A 43 0.48 -7.70 -0.39
CA ALA A 43 -0.08 -8.73 0.47
C ALA A 43 1.02 -9.30 1.35
N VAL A 44 0.70 -9.57 2.61
CA VAL A 44 1.64 -10.06 3.62
C VAL A 44 1.02 -11.18 4.44
N HIS A 45 1.80 -12.25 4.65
CA HIS A 45 1.53 -13.31 5.60
C HIS A 45 2.73 -13.52 6.53
N PHE A 46 2.49 -13.50 7.84
CA PHE A 46 3.47 -13.88 8.85
C PHE A 46 3.39 -15.38 9.10
N ASP A 47 4.31 -16.17 8.52
CA ASP A 47 4.35 -17.63 8.75
C ASP A 47 4.81 -18.00 10.17
N LYS A 48 5.78 -17.25 10.70
CA LYS A 48 6.30 -17.40 12.07
C LYS A 48 6.37 -16.04 12.75
N VAL A 49 5.69 -15.93 13.89
CA VAL A 49 5.72 -14.74 14.74
C VAL A 49 6.48 -15.07 16.01
N THR A 50 7.64 -14.43 16.21
CA THR A 50 8.47 -14.56 17.40
C THR A 50 8.46 -13.26 18.20
N GLU A 51 8.79 -13.31 19.49
CA GLU A 51 8.94 -12.11 20.32
C GLU A 51 10.00 -11.15 19.74
N GLY A 52 11.10 -11.68 19.19
CA GLY A 52 12.12 -10.89 18.51
C GLY A 52 11.54 -10.12 17.30
N LEU A 53 10.75 -10.77 16.44
CA LEU A 53 10.12 -10.12 15.30
C LEU A 53 9.11 -9.04 15.74
N ILE A 54 8.35 -9.29 16.81
CA ILE A 54 7.42 -8.27 17.35
C ILE A 54 8.19 -7.07 17.87
N ALA A 55 9.34 -7.29 18.52
CA ALA A 55 10.22 -6.21 19.00
C ALA A 55 10.83 -5.41 17.83
N ASP A 56 11.31 -6.08 16.78
CA ASP A 56 11.85 -5.45 15.58
C ASP A 56 10.77 -4.61 14.84
N LEU A 57 9.51 -5.05 14.95
CA LEU A 57 8.33 -4.37 14.40
C LEU A 57 7.58 -3.53 15.45
N ALA A 58 8.22 -3.12 16.55
CA ALA A 58 7.58 -2.36 17.63
C ALA A 58 6.92 -1.07 17.18
N ILE A 59 7.40 -0.46 16.09
CA ILE A 59 6.81 0.75 15.50
C ILE A 59 5.77 0.46 14.43
N LEU A 60 5.45 -0.81 14.13
CA LEU A 60 4.45 -1.18 13.14
C LEU A 60 3.09 -0.57 13.51
N ASN A 61 2.54 0.20 12.58
CA ASN A 61 1.26 0.92 12.73
C ASN A 61 0.80 1.38 11.35
N ASP A 62 -0.36 2.03 11.27
CA ASP A 62 -0.82 2.80 10.12
C ASP A 62 0.35 3.58 9.47
N SER A 63 0.63 3.27 8.21
CA SER A 63 1.78 3.83 7.49
C SER A 63 1.78 5.36 7.43
N LYS A 64 0.60 5.99 7.50
CA LYS A 64 0.42 7.45 7.47
C LYS A 64 0.86 8.13 8.78
N LYS A 65 0.87 7.37 9.89
CA LYS A 65 1.36 7.86 11.20
C LYS A 65 2.87 7.77 11.35
N LEU A 66 3.53 7.03 10.47
CA LEU A 66 4.98 6.87 10.48
C LEU A 66 5.64 7.90 9.55
N THR A 67 6.81 8.41 9.98
CA THR A 67 7.66 9.21 9.08
C THR A 67 8.24 8.32 7.98
N PRO A 68 8.64 8.87 6.81
CA PRO A 68 9.30 8.10 5.75
C PRO A 68 10.47 7.25 6.27
N LYS A 69 11.35 7.86 7.09
CA LYS A 69 12.49 7.16 7.70
C LYS A 69 12.10 5.97 8.56
N LYS A 70 11.00 6.08 9.32
CA LYS A 70 10.49 4.98 10.15
C LYS A 70 9.88 3.86 9.29
N ARG A 71 9.16 4.21 8.23
CA ARG A 71 8.64 3.19 7.28
C ARG A 71 9.79 2.44 6.62
N GLU A 72 10.80 3.17 6.16
CA GLU A 72 11.99 2.59 5.53
C GLU A 72 12.74 1.65 6.47
N SER A 73 12.87 2.00 7.76
CA SER A 73 13.62 1.15 8.73
C SER A 73 12.98 -0.20 9.01
N ILE A 74 11.68 -0.37 8.78
CA ILE A 74 10.98 -1.66 8.98
C ILE A 74 10.62 -2.37 7.68
N PHE A 75 10.82 -1.72 6.53
CA PHE A 75 10.51 -2.30 5.23
C PHE A 75 11.25 -3.61 4.98
N ASP A 76 12.56 -3.62 5.18
CA ASP A 76 13.39 -4.82 4.97
C ASP A 76 13.12 -5.88 6.04
N VAL A 77 12.80 -5.48 7.27
CA VAL A 77 12.38 -6.41 8.32
C VAL A 77 11.11 -7.17 7.89
N ILE A 78 10.09 -6.44 7.40
CA ILE A 78 8.85 -7.04 6.91
C ILE A 78 9.16 -7.94 5.71
N LYS A 79 9.87 -7.43 4.71
CA LYS A 79 10.14 -8.12 3.45
C LYS A 79 10.88 -9.45 3.66
N ASN A 80 11.84 -9.48 4.60
CA ASN A 80 12.70 -10.65 4.83
C ASN A 80 12.08 -11.69 5.79
N ASN A 81 11.08 -11.29 6.60
CA ASN A 81 10.48 -12.16 7.64
C ASN A 81 9.03 -12.56 7.34
N THR A 82 8.55 -12.30 6.12
CA THR A 82 7.16 -12.62 5.74
C THR A 82 7.11 -13.25 4.36
N ILE A 83 6.03 -13.98 4.09
CA ILE A 83 5.63 -14.30 2.71
C ILE A 83 4.88 -13.08 2.20
N ASN A 84 5.43 -12.41 1.19
CA ASN A 84 4.87 -11.16 0.69
C ASN A 84 4.95 -11.06 -0.83
N GLU A 85 4.13 -10.15 -1.38
CA GLU A 85 4.14 -9.77 -2.78
C GLU A 85 3.71 -8.31 -2.91
N ILE A 86 4.34 -7.58 -3.83
CA ILE A 86 4.04 -6.18 -4.12
C ILE A 86 3.74 -6.08 -5.62
N ILE A 87 2.57 -5.56 -5.96
CA ILE A 87 2.13 -5.40 -7.36
C ILE A 87 1.89 -3.92 -7.64
N CYS A 88 2.42 -3.45 -8.77
CA CYS A 88 2.09 -2.16 -9.37
C CYS A 88 1.13 -2.37 -10.54
N ILE A 89 0.09 -1.55 -10.62
CA ILE A 89 -0.72 -1.37 -11.83
C ILE A 89 -0.41 0.02 -12.38
N GLU A 90 0.08 0.05 -13.61
CA GLU A 90 0.54 1.26 -14.28
C GLU A 90 -0.61 2.13 -14.80
N VAL A 91 -0.25 3.35 -15.22
CA VAL A 91 -1.22 4.39 -15.60
C VAL A 91 -2.14 3.97 -16.73
N ASP A 92 -1.63 3.32 -17.76
CA ASP A 92 -2.43 2.88 -18.92
C ASP A 92 -3.58 1.96 -18.48
N GLU A 93 -3.32 1.07 -17.56
CA GLU A 93 -4.36 0.19 -17.05
C GLU A 93 -5.30 0.92 -16.08
N ILE A 94 -4.79 1.84 -15.26
CA ILE A 94 -5.63 2.70 -14.40
C ILE A 94 -6.64 3.48 -15.25
N GLU A 95 -6.21 4.05 -16.37
CA GLU A 95 -7.09 4.80 -17.28
C GLU A 95 -8.14 3.90 -17.94
N ARG A 96 -7.78 2.64 -18.23
CA ARG A 96 -8.68 1.66 -18.87
C ARG A 96 -9.77 1.14 -17.94
N ILE A 97 -9.43 0.83 -16.67
CA ILE A 97 -10.35 0.14 -15.74
C ILE A 97 -10.79 0.98 -14.53
N ASN A 98 -10.34 2.22 -14.42
CA ASN A 98 -10.39 3.17 -13.32
C ASN A 98 -9.56 2.78 -12.09
N ILE A 99 -9.27 3.79 -11.25
CA ILE A 99 -8.37 3.65 -10.09
C ILE A 99 -8.87 2.67 -9.02
N LEU A 100 -10.18 2.56 -8.80
CA LEU A 100 -10.73 1.64 -7.82
C LEU A 100 -10.51 0.19 -8.28
N ASN A 101 -10.86 -0.11 -9.53
CA ASN A 101 -10.68 -1.45 -10.08
C ASN A 101 -9.19 -1.81 -10.22
N ALA A 102 -8.32 -0.84 -10.54
CA ALA A 102 -6.88 -1.04 -10.59
C ALA A 102 -6.29 -1.39 -9.21
N ALA A 103 -6.71 -0.68 -8.16
CA ALA A 103 -6.29 -0.99 -6.79
C ALA A 103 -6.75 -2.39 -6.35
N LEU A 104 -8.02 -2.74 -6.58
CA LEU A 104 -8.56 -4.07 -6.26
C LEU A 104 -7.87 -5.18 -7.08
N LYS A 105 -7.51 -4.92 -8.34
CA LYS A 105 -6.72 -5.84 -9.16
C LYS A 105 -5.32 -6.05 -8.60
N ALA A 106 -4.63 -4.99 -8.19
CA ALA A 106 -3.32 -5.10 -7.56
C ALA A 106 -3.39 -5.93 -6.26
N MET A 107 -4.38 -5.67 -5.41
CA MET A 107 -4.64 -6.47 -4.21
C MET A 107 -4.92 -7.94 -4.54
N LYS A 108 -5.77 -8.22 -5.54
CA LYS A 108 -6.06 -9.58 -5.99
C LYS A 108 -4.78 -10.32 -6.35
N LEU A 109 -4.00 -9.77 -7.25
CA LEU A 109 -2.78 -10.40 -7.76
C LEU A 109 -1.74 -10.63 -6.65
N SER A 110 -1.55 -9.67 -5.74
CA SER A 110 -0.64 -9.82 -4.61
C SER A 110 -1.12 -10.91 -3.64
N CYS A 111 -2.42 -10.96 -3.32
CA CYS A 111 -2.99 -11.97 -2.44
C CYS A 111 -2.94 -13.38 -3.06
N GLU A 112 -3.22 -13.54 -4.35
CA GLU A 112 -3.12 -14.82 -5.06
C GLU A 112 -1.68 -15.34 -5.08
N SER A 113 -0.69 -14.45 -5.32
CA SER A 113 0.72 -14.80 -5.28
C SER A 113 1.16 -15.25 -3.88
N VAL A 114 0.80 -14.51 -2.83
CA VAL A 114 1.13 -14.90 -1.44
C VAL A 114 0.45 -16.21 -1.07
N ARG A 115 -0.84 -16.37 -1.41
CA ARG A 115 -1.58 -17.58 -1.14
C ARG A 115 -0.96 -18.82 -1.79
N GLY A 116 -0.49 -18.69 -3.02
CA GLY A 116 0.19 -19.78 -3.74
C GLY A 116 1.50 -20.25 -3.10
N LYS A 117 2.10 -19.41 -2.25
CA LYS A 117 3.34 -19.71 -1.50
C LYS A 117 3.07 -20.32 -0.12
N ILE A 118 1.82 -20.33 0.35
CA ILE A 118 1.43 -20.85 1.67
C ILE A 118 0.89 -22.29 1.50
N ALA A 119 1.64 -23.28 1.99
CA ALA A 119 1.25 -24.69 1.94
C ALA A 119 0.26 -25.06 3.09
N LYS A 120 -0.88 -24.34 3.18
CA LYS A 120 -1.88 -24.49 4.26
C LYS A 120 -3.27 -24.16 3.71
N ASP A 121 -4.32 -24.80 4.24
CA ASP A 121 -5.69 -24.69 3.69
C ASP A 121 -6.56 -23.64 4.40
N ASN A 122 -6.42 -23.49 5.71
CA ASN A 122 -7.29 -22.61 6.51
C ASN A 122 -6.82 -21.15 6.46
N ILE A 123 -6.90 -20.51 5.29
CA ILE A 123 -6.44 -19.13 5.06
C ILE A 123 -7.63 -18.19 4.94
N ILE A 124 -7.51 -16.99 5.53
CA ILE A 124 -8.39 -15.85 5.32
C ILE A 124 -7.59 -14.63 4.83
N THR A 125 -8.15 -13.89 3.88
CA THR A 125 -7.58 -12.62 3.43
C THR A 125 -8.30 -11.46 4.10
N LEU A 126 -7.55 -10.59 4.78
CA LEU A 126 -8.04 -9.36 5.38
C LEU A 126 -7.67 -8.18 4.47
N VAL A 127 -8.70 -7.44 4.03
CA VAL A 127 -8.57 -6.34 3.08
C VAL A 127 -8.74 -5.01 3.83
N ASP A 128 -7.78 -4.09 3.73
CA ASP A 128 -7.99 -2.75 4.31
C ASP A 128 -9.15 -2.02 3.66
N GLY A 129 -9.91 -1.28 4.46
CA GLY A 129 -11.02 -0.44 4.00
C GLY A 129 -12.39 -1.08 4.16
N ASN A 130 -13.29 -0.83 3.19
CA ASN A 130 -14.71 -1.19 3.27
C ASN A 130 -15.22 -1.95 2.03
N LYS A 131 -14.31 -2.50 1.25
CA LYS A 131 -14.64 -3.25 0.02
C LYS A 131 -13.90 -4.58 -0.01
N LEU A 132 -14.58 -5.59 -0.51
CA LEU A 132 -13.97 -6.87 -0.85
C LEU A 132 -13.25 -6.78 -2.21
N ILE A 133 -12.26 -7.65 -2.40
CA ILE A 133 -11.57 -7.81 -3.67
C ILE A 133 -12.52 -8.46 -4.67
N LYS A 134 -12.76 -7.77 -5.79
CA LYS A 134 -13.62 -8.26 -6.85
C LYS A 134 -13.00 -9.48 -7.53
N ASP A 135 -13.84 -10.47 -7.86
CA ASP A 135 -13.44 -11.71 -8.55
C ASP A 135 -12.32 -12.51 -7.83
N TYR A 136 -12.23 -12.36 -6.51
CA TYR A 136 -11.32 -13.12 -5.65
C TYR A 136 -12.11 -14.23 -4.98
N ILE A 137 -11.85 -15.48 -5.38
CA ILE A 137 -12.67 -16.66 -5.04
C ILE A 137 -12.40 -17.24 -3.64
N TYR A 138 -11.40 -16.75 -2.96
CA TYR A 138 -10.98 -17.26 -1.66
C TYR A 138 -11.65 -16.52 -0.50
N PRO A 139 -11.71 -17.11 0.71
CA PRO A 139 -12.26 -16.45 1.89
C PRO A 139 -11.59 -15.09 2.15
N GLN A 140 -12.39 -14.06 2.26
CA GLN A 140 -11.93 -12.69 2.53
C GLN A 140 -12.91 -11.92 3.41
N GLU A 141 -12.37 -10.94 4.13
CA GLU A 141 -13.11 -10.01 4.97
C GLU A 141 -12.49 -8.61 4.85
N PHE A 142 -13.30 -7.56 4.77
CA PHE A 142 -12.78 -6.21 4.85
C PHE A 142 -12.67 -5.76 6.32
N VAL A 143 -11.61 -5.01 6.61
CA VAL A 143 -11.35 -4.47 7.95
C VAL A 143 -11.21 -2.96 7.87
N ILE A 144 -12.21 -2.23 8.38
CA ILE A 144 -12.17 -0.75 8.40
C ILE A 144 -11.03 -0.29 9.31
N LYS A 145 -10.11 0.52 8.75
CA LYS A 145 -8.84 0.94 9.39
C LYS A 145 -8.03 -0.28 9.81
N GLY A 146 -7.91 -1.23 8.91
CA GLY A 146 -7.22 -2.50 9.13
C GLY A 146 -5.74 -2.30 9.41
N ASP A 147 -5.12 -1.31 8.78
CA ASP A 147 -3.74 -0.86 9.00
C ASP A 147 -3.43 -0.45 10.47
N ALA A 148 -4.46 -0.10 11.24
CA ALA A 148 -4.35 0.19 12.67
C ALA A 148 -4.79 -0.97 13.58
N LYS A 149 -5.21 -2.12 13.03
CA LYS A 149 -5.79 -3.24 13.77
C LYS A 149 -5.05 -4.57 13.54
N SER A 150 -4.68 -4.86 12.30
CA SER A 150 -4.08 -6.12 11.84
C SER A 150 -2.60 -5.93 11.54
N ALA A 151 -1.75 -6.78 12.07
CA ALA A 151 -0.31 -6.77 11.77
C ALA A 151 -0.03 -7.03 10.29
N SER A 152 -0.75 -7.97 9.68
CA SER A 152 -0.59 -8.32 8.28
C SER A 152 -1.01 -7.18 7.35
N ILE A 153 -2.13 -6.47 7.65
CA ILE A 153 -2.54 -5.29 6.89
C ILE A 153 -1.56 -4.12 7.09
N ALA A 154 -1.15 -3.84 8.34
CA ALA A 154 -0.17 -2.78 8.63
C ALA A 154 1.15 -3.00 7.88
N ALA A 155 1.64 -4.24 7.86
CA ALA A 155 2.84 -4.60 7.11
C ALA A 155 2.64 -4.41 5.59
N ALA A 156 1.50 -4.82 5.04
CA ALA A 156 1.15 -4.60 3.64
C ALA A 156 1.10 -3.10 3.28
N SER A 157 0.51 -2.28 4.16
CA SER A 157 0.47 -0.81 4.03
C SER A 157 1.88 -0.21 3.91
N ILE A 158 2.82 -0.65 4.76
CA ILE A 158 4.22 -0.21 4.71
C ILE A 158 4.87 -0.63 3.39
N LEU A 159 4.73 -1.91 2.98
CA LEU A 159 5.33 -2.39 1.74
C LEU A 159 4.80 -1.65 0.51
N ALA A 160 3.48 -1.48 0.40
CA ALA A 160 2.88 -0.75 -0.70
C ALA A 160 3.33 0.72 -0.73
N LYS A 161 3.33 1.39 0.43
CA LYS A 161 3.68 2.81 0.54
C LYS A 161 5.14 3.08 0.22
N VAL A 162 6.07 2.32 0.80
CA VAL A 162 7.52 2.52 0.56
C VAL A 162 7.86 2.20 -0.90
N SER A 163 7.34 1.11 -1.45
CA SER A 163 7.59 0.75 -2.85
C SER A 163 7.09 1.84 -3.80
N ARG A 164 5.90 2.41 -3.53
CA ARG A 164 5.38 3.51 -4.32
C ARG A 164 6.21 4.79 -4.16
N ASP A 165 6.66 5.12 -2.96
CA ASP A 165 7.46 6.32 -2.73
C ASP A 165 8.79 6.22 -3.50
N ARG A 166 9.48 5.07 -3.46
CA ARG A 166 10.70 4.78 -4.24
C ARG A 166 10.44 4.87 -5.76
N TYR A 167 9.32 4.33 -6.24
CA TYR A 167 8.92 4.45 -7.65
C TYR A 167 8.72 5.92 -8.06
N MET A 168 8.10 6.74 -7.23
CA MET A 168 7.90 8.17 -7.51
C MET A 168 9.21 8.96 -7.46
N GLU A 169 10.20 8.53 -6.67
CA GLU A 169 11.55 9.11 -6.68
C GLU A 169 12.27 8.82 -8.00
N ILE A 170 12.19 7.59 -8.51
CA ILE A 170 12.75 7.22 -9.83
C ILE A 170 12.10 8.06 -10.94
N LEU A 171 10.79 8.19 -10.95
CA LEU A 171 10.08 9.02 -11.93
C LEU A 171 10.42 10.50 -11.80
N HIS A 172 10.75 10.97 -10.61
CA HIS A 172 11.19 12.36 -10.41
C HIS A 172 12.57 12.62 -11.05
N GLU A 173 13.46 11.64 -11.10
CA GLU A 173 14.76 11.77 -11.77
C GLU A 173 14.57 11.96 -13.29
N GLU A 174 13.58 11.29 -13.88
CA GLU A 174 13.25 11.40 -15.30
C GLU A 174 12.44 12.69 -15.61
N TYR A 175 11.53 13.09 -14.72
CA TYR A 175 10.63 14.25 -14.87
C TYR A 175 10.74 15.22 -13.68
N PRO A 176 11.89 15.87 -13.45
CA PRO A 176 12.14 16.69 -12.26
C PRO A 176 11.21 17.92 -12.17
N MET A 177 10.67 18.41 -13.32
CA MET A 177 9.79 19.57 -13.39
C MET A 177 8.50 19.42 -12.57
N TYR A 178 8.00 18.19 -12.38
CA TYR A 178 6.75 17.94 -11.63
C TYR A 178 6.95 17.78 -10.12
N ASN A 179 8.20 17.79 -9.63
CA ASN A 179 8.56 17.70 -8.21
C ASN A 179 7.93 16.50 -7.46
N TRP A 180 7.85 15.33 -8.13
CA TRP A 180 7.19 14.13 -7.60
C TRP A 180 7.86 13.55 -6.36
N LYS A 181 9.15 13.79 -6.16
CA LYS A 181 9.85 13.45 -4.92
C LYS A 181 9.21 14.10 -3.69
N LYS A 182 8.69 15.33 -3.83
CA LYS A 182 8.04 16.07 -2.74
C LYS A 182 6.53 15.82 -2.67
N ASN A 183 5.84 15.86 -3.81
CA ASN A 183 4.38 15.78 -3.85
C ASN A 183 3.84 14.36 -4.09
N ALA A 184 4.72 13.35 -4.31
CA ALA A 184 4.36 11.95 -4.54
C ALA A 184 3.26 11.75 -5.61
N GLY A 185 3.21 12.65 -6.61
CA GLY A 185 2.24 12.64 -7.71
C GLY A 185 0.87 13.27 -7.38
N TYR A 186 0.68 13.83 -6.19
CA TYR A 186 -0.54 14.58 -5.88
C TYR A 186 -0.61 15.88 -6.68
N LEU A 187 -1.81 16.25 -7.14
CA LEU A 187 -2.09 17.45 -7.93
C LEU A 187 -2.11 18.70 -7.03
N THR A 188 -0.95 19.02 -6.45
CA THR A 188 -0.74 20.28 -5.72
C THR A 188 -0.74 21.45 -6.69
N ALA A 189 -0.92 22.68 -6.20
CA ALA A 189 -0.86 23.89 -7.03
C ALA A 189 0.46 23.98 -7.82
N GLU A 190 1.60 23.60 -7.20
CA GLU A 190 2.92 23.53 -7.83
C GLU A 190 2.94 22.50 -8.99
N HIS A 191 2.36 21.32 -8.78
CA HIS A 191 2.29 20.27 -9.80
C HIS A 191 1.39 20.68 -10.99
N LEU A 192 0.23 21.27 -10.70
CA LEU A 192 -0.67 21.79 -11.75
C LEU A 192 -0.02 22.90 -12.56
N LYS A 193 0.70 23.83 -11.91
CA LYS A 193 1.47 24.87 -12.62
C LYS A 193 2.55 24.27 -13.53
N ALA A 194 3.25 23.23 -13.06
CA ALA A 194 4.23 22.53 -13.89
C ALA A 194 3.56 21.84 -15.11
N ILE A 195 2.36 21.28 -14.93
CA ILE A 195 1.59 20.72 -16.05
C ILE A 195 1.18 21.80 -17.05
N ASP A 196 0.79 23.00 -16.59
CA ASP A 196 0.45 24.13 -17.47
C ASP A 196 1.67 24.62 -18.28
N GLU A 197 2.87 24.56 -17.70
CA GLU A 197 4.11 25.04 -18.31
C GLU A 197 4.78 24.00 -19.23
N PHE A 198 4.84 22.73 -18.78
CA PHE A 198 5.61 21.65 -19.46
C PHE A 198 4.72 20.61 -20.14
N GLY A 199 3.41 20.72 -19.99
CA GLY A 199 2.47 19.69 -20.47
C GLY A 199 2.36 18.48 -19.52
N THR A 200 1.73 17.42 -20.00
CA THR A 200 1.65 16.12 -19.32
C THR A 200 2.67 15.14 -19.90
N CYS A 201 3.01 14.11 -19.13
CA CYS A 201 3.82 12.98 -19.60
C CYS A 201 3.02 11.66 -19.45
N PRO A 202 3.52 10.50 -19.94
CA PRO A 202 2.80 9.21 -19.90
C PRO A 202 2.42 8.75 -18.49
N TYR A 203 3.07 9.26 -17.45
CA TYR A 203 2.76 8.91 -16.07
C TYR A 203 1.64 9.72 -15.43
N HIS A 204 1.07 10.72 -16.14
CA HIS A 204 -0.10 11.45 -15.65
C HIS A 204 -1.40 10.68 -15.91
N ARG A 205 -2.26 10.67 -14.90
CA ARG A 205 -3.59 10.07 -14.99
C ARG A 205 -4.56 11.11 -15.55
N MET A 206 -4.81 11.07 -16.85
CA MET A 206 -5.62 12.06 -17.57
C MET A 206 -7.05 12.16 -17.03
N SER A 207 -7.62 11.04 -16.54
CA SER A 207 -8.93 11.04 -15.90
C SER A 207 -9.01 11.92 -14.65
N PHE A 208 -7.90 12.12 -13.93
CA PHE A 208 -7.80 12.98 -12.74
C PHE A 208 -7.61 14.46 -13.09
N LEU A 209 -7.14 14.78 -14.30
CA LEU A 209 -6.89 16.13 -14.77
C LEU A 209 -8.08 16.76 -15.52
N LYS A 210 -9.18 16.01 -15.75
CA LYS A 210 -10.35 16.50 -16.48
C LYS A 210 -10.88 17.83 -15.96
N LYS A 211 -10.95 18.00 -14.63
CA LYS A 211 -11.42 19.26 -14.02
C LYS A 211 -10.45 20.43 -14.21
N HIS A 212 -9.15 20.14 -14.28
CA HIS A 212 -8.12 21.15 -14.50
C HIS A 212 -8.20 21.71 -15.91
N PHE A 213 -8.29 20.84 -16.92
CA PHE A 213 -8.39 21.24 -18.32
C PHE A 213 -9.79 21.72 -18.75
N ALA A 214 -10.84 21.45 -17.99
CA ALA A 214 -12.20 21.92 -18.28
C ALA A 214 -12.51 23.32 -17.72
N LYS A 215 -11.56 24.01 -17.08
CA LYS A 215 -11.75 25.39 -16.63
C LYS A 215 -11.83 26.28 -17.84
N PRO A 216 -12.92 27.11 -18.03
CA PRO A 216 -12.90 28.16 -19.00
C PRO A 216 -11.83 29.20 -18.67
N GLU A 217 -11.19 29.75 -19.69
CA GLU A 217 -10.26 30.86 -19.58
C GLU A 217 -10.89 32.08 -18.88
#